data_93b705bb7c05bdcd618d75cded14d009
#
_entry.id   93b705bb7c05bdcd618d75cded14d009
#
_cell.length_a   1.000
_cell.length_b   1.000
_cell.length_c   1.000
_cell.angle_alpha   90.00
_cell.angle_beta   90.00
_cell.angle_gamma   90.00
#
_symmetry.space_group_name_H-M   'P 1'
#
loop_
_entity.id
_entity.type
_entity.pdbx_description
1 polymer ?
#
loop_
_entity_poly.entity_id
_entity_poly.type
_entity_poly.pdbx_seq_one_letter_code
_entity_poly.pdbx_strand_id
1 'polypeptide(L)'
;MKPKQHLEFVSVDLSTGWEVPPGYPPGFYQKILASDLDEAGKTGSRTRLLKIEPGAFSTVPFVHDHWEEVYLVQGDLVVGNDAHGKGGQQCFAPTYACRPPGVHHGPFTSRGGCILHEIHYYHAKDRR
;
A
#
# COMPACT_ATOMS: atom_id res chain seq x y z
N MET A 1 5.69 7.55 13.92
CA MET A 1 4.48 6.73 14.16
C MET A 1 3.27 7.64 14.32
N LYS A 2 2.13 7.23 13.80
CA LYS A 2 0.85 7.95 13.90
C LYS A 2 -0.12 7.10 14.73
N PRO A 3 -0.15 7.28 16.05
CA PRO A 3 -1.06 6.48 16.88
C PRO A 3 -2.52 6.75 16.52
N LYS A 4 -3.37 5.77 16.75
CA LYS A 4 -4.80 5.95 16.55
C LYS A 4 -5.36 6.85 17.64
N GLN A 5 -6.23 7.77 17.23
CA GLN A 5 -6.92 8.67 18.14
C GLN A 5 -8.24 9.06 17.51
N HIS A 6 -9.13 9.61 18.32
CA HIS A 6 -10.40 10.10 17.79
C HIS A 6 -10.14 11.33 16.91
N LEU A 7 -10.49 11.22 15.63
CA LEU A 7 -10.41 12.32 14.65
C LEU A 7 -11.73 12.39 13.89
N GLU A 8 -12.22 13.60 13.64
CA GLU A 8 -13.44 13.85 12.88
C GLU A 8 -13.11 14.64 11.62
N PHE A 9 -13.14 13.97 10.48
CA PHE A 9 -13.01 14.56 9.15
C PHE A 9 -11.93 15.62 9.02
N VAL A 10 -10.71 15.25 9.42
CA VAL A 10 -9.55 16.13 9.25
C VAL A 10 -9.08 16.08 7.80
N SER A 11 -8.64 17.22 7.30
CA SER A 11 -8.07 17.30 5.96
C SER A 11 -6.76 16.53 5.90
N VAL A 12 -6.56 15.80 4.80
CA VAL A 12 -5.30 15.11 4.51
C VAL A 12 -4.59 15.90 3.43
N ASP A 13 -3.39 16.39 3.74
CA ASP A 13 -2.57 17.12 2.78
C ASP A 13 -1.89 16.12 1.84
N LEU A 14 -2.26 16.12 0.57
CA LEU A 14 -1.68 15.23 -0.43
C LEU A 14 -0.47 15.82 -1.14
N SER A 15 -0.12 17.07 -0.84
CA SER A 15 1.00 17.75 -1.50
C SER A 15 2.32 17.63 -0.75
N THR A 16 2.29 17.37 0.56
CA THR A 16 3.50 17.27 1.39
C THR A 16 3.38 16.12 2.40
N GLY A 17 4.48 15.86 3.12
CA GLY A 17 4.46 14.89 4.21
C GLY A 17 4.52 13.43 3.76
N TRP A 18 4.87 13.19 2.51
CA TRP A 18 5.09 11.83 2.02
C TRP A 18 6.46 11.33 2.46
N GLU A 19 6.53 10.05 2.81
CA GLU A 19 7.80 9.40 3.18
C GLU A 19 7.99 8.13 2.36
N VAL A 20 9.24 7.70 2.20
CA VAL A 20 9.56 6.46 1.49
C VAL A 20 9.34 5.30 2.44
N PRO A 21 8.44 4.35 2.10
CA PRO A 21 8.29 3.16 2.93
C PRO A 21 9.58 2.32 2.90
N PRO A 22 9.99 1.72 4.02
CA PRO A 22 11.18 0.88 4.04
C PRO A 22 11.11 -0.25 3.02
N GLY A 23 12.18 -0.42 2.24
CA GLY A 23 12.29 -1.48 1.26
C GLY A 23 11.60 -1.23 -0.07
N TYR A 24 10.99 -0.08 -0.25
CA TYR A 24 10.33 0.27 -1.52
C TYR A 24 11.30 0.98 -2.46
N PRO A 25 11.11 0.82 -3.78
CA PRO A 25 11.96 1.51 -4.75
C PRO A 25 11.63 3.01 -4.84
N PRO A 26 12.49 3.79 -5.54
CA PRO A 26 12.21 5.21 -5.77
C PRO A 26 10.86 5.42 -6.46
N GLY A 27 10.17 6.50 -6.09
CA GLY A 27 8.88 6.86 -6.67
C GLY A 27 7.68 6.26 -5.95
N PHE A 28 7.92 5.44 -4.92
CA PHE A 28 6.87 4.92 -4.03
C PHE A 28 6.93 5.69 -2.72
N TYR A 29 5.80 6.22 -2.31
CA TYR A 29 5.69 7.03 -1.08
C TYR A 29 4.49 6.60 -0.27
N GLN A 30 4.59 6.76 1.04
CA GLN A 30 3.48 6.49 1.94
C GLN A 30 3.16 7.69 2.81
N LYS A 31 1.91 7.74 3.25
CA LYS A 31 1.44 8.65 4.27
C LYS A 31 0.61 7.81 5.24
N ILE A 32 1.17 7.56 6.43
CA ILE A 32 0.46 6.78 7.44
C ILE A 32 -0.59 7.67 8.09
N LEU A 33 -1.83 7.25 8.04
CA LEU A 33 -2.94 7.99 8.65
C LEU A 33 -3.09 7.63 10.12
N ALA A 34 -2.97 6.35 10.46
CA ALA A 34 -2.99 5.87 11.83
C ALA A 34 -2.43 4.45 11.90
N SER A 35 -1.73 4.11 12.98
CA SER A 35 -1.15 2.78 13.12
C SER A 35 -0.93 2.41 14.59
N ASP A 36 -1.38 1.23 14.95
CA ASP A 36 -0.92 0.51 16.13
C ASP A 36 -0.45 -0.89 15.73
N LEU A 37 -0.06 -1.05 14.46
CA LEU A 37 0.41 -2.32 13.94
C LEU A 37 1.68 -2.75 14.65
N ASP A 38 1.65 -3.95 15.23
CA ASP A 38 2.80 -4.60 15.87
C ASP A 38 3.09 -5.89 15.12
N GLU A 39 4.08 -5.85 14.23
CA GLU A 39 4.38 -7.00 13.38
C GLU A 39 5.04 -8.12 14.18
N ALA A 40 5.79 -7.81 15.22
CA ALA A 40 6.40 -8.82 16.08
C ALA A 40 5.36 -9.57 16.90
N GLY A 41 4.39 -8.84 17.47
CA GLY A 41 3.31 -9.43 18.27
C GLY A 41 2.12 -9.88 17.44
N LYS A 42 2.09 -9.56 16.16
CA LYS A 42 1.00 -9.87 15.23
C LYS A 42 -0.34 -9.34 15.72
N THR A 43 -0.36 -8.07 16.10
CA THR A 43 -1.56 -7.38 16.57
C THR A 43 -1.69 -6.01 15.91
N GLY A 44 -2.88 -5.43 16.03
CA GLY A 44 -3.15 -4.08 15.58
C GLY A 44 -3.43 -3.96 14.10
N SER A 45 -3.49 -2.71 13.65
CA SER A 45 -3.75 -2.39 12.25
C SER A 45 -3.08 -1.08 11.86
N ARG A 46 -2.88 -0.90 10.57
CA ARG A 46 -2.34 0.33 10.00
C ARG A 46 -3.20 0.75 8.82
N THR A 47 -3.50 2.04 8.76
CA THR A 47 -4.15 2.64 7.61
C THR A 47 -3.16 3.63 6.99
N ARG A 48 -2.92 3.49 5.70
CA ARG A 48 -2.02 4.40 4.99
C ARG A 48 -2.50 4.70 3.58
N LEU A 49 -1.99 5.78 3.02
CA LEU A 49 -2.04 6.03 1.60
C LEU A 49 -0.68 5.65 1.02
N LEU A 50 -0.71 5.00 -0.14
CA LEU A 50 0.49 4.71 -0.93
C LEU A 50 0.37 5.46 -2.24
N LYS A 51 1.42 6.20 -2.61
CA LYS A 51 1.47 6.93 -3.86
C LYS A 51 2.55 6.35 -4.74
N ILE A 52 2.23 6.10 -6.00
CA ILE A 52 3.20 5.69 -7.00
C ILE A 52 3.30 6.83 -8.02
N GLU A 53 4.50 7.38 -8.18
CA GLU A 53 4.76 8.42 -9.17
C GLU A 53 4.66 7.84 -10.58
N PRO A 54 4.29 8.66 -11.58
CA PRO A 54 4.22 8.19 -12.96
C PRO A 54 5.53 7.55 -13.41
N GLY A 55 5.44 6.31 -13.89
CA GLY A 55 6.57 5.56 -14.39
C GLY A 55 7.43 4.85 -13.35
N ALA A 56 7.20 5.07 -12.06
CA ALA A 56 7.90 4.32 -11.02
C ALA A 56 7.47 2.87 -11.04
N PHE A 57 8.37 1.94 -10.76
CA PHE A 57 8.05 0.52 -10.76
C PHE A 57 8.88 -0.25 -9.74
N SER A 58 8.31 -1.33 -9.23
CA SER A 58 9.01 -2.31 -8.42
C SER A 58 9.37 -3.52 -9.29
N THR A 59 10.33 -4.33 -8.83
CA THR A 59 10.81 -5.49 -9.59
C THR A 59 10.61 -6.79 -8.85
N VAL A 60 10.38 -6.72 -7.54
CA VAL A 60 10.23 -7.90 -6.68
C VAL A 60 8.82 -7.89 -6.09
N PRO A 61 8.11 -9.03 -6.14
CA PRO A 61 6.81 -9.12 -5.48
C PRO A 61 6.91 -8.87 -3.98
N PHE A 62 5.88 -8.24 -3.41
CA PHE A 62 5.77 -8.01 -1.98
C PHE A 62 5.07 -9.19 -1.32
N VAL A 63 5.43 -9.47 -0.07
CA VAL A 63 4.75 -10.46 0.75
C VAL A 63 4.76 -9.99 2.20
N HIS A 64 3.62 -10.19 2.88
CA HIS A 64 3.47 -9.80 4.28
C HIS A 64 2.84 -10.95 5.07
N ASP A 65 3.02 -10.93 6.38
CA ASP A 65 2.36 -11.88 7.28
C ASP A 65 1.08 -11.32 7.91
N HIS A 66 0.63 -10.15 7.45
CA HIS A 66 -0.64 -9.55 7.82
C HIS A 66 -1.59 -9.55 6.63
N TRP A 67 -2.88 -9.35 6.92
CA TRP A 67 -3.87 -9.08 5.89
C TRP A 67 -3.64 -7.70 5.30
N GLU A 68 -3.99 -7.54 4.04
CA GLU A 68 -3.94 -6.25 3.36
C GLU A 68 -5.18 -6.06 2.51
N GLU A 69 -5.87 -4.96 2.74
CA GLU A 69 -6.93 -4.51 1.83
C GLU A 69 -6.47 -3.24 1.15
N VAL A 70 -6.63 -3.18 -0.15
CA VAL A 70 -6.14 -2.08 -0.98
C VAL A 70 -7.27 -1.57 -1.85
N TYR A 71 -7.50 -0.27 -1.79
CA TYR A 71 -8.47 0.40 -2.64
C TYR A 71 -7.73 1.43 -3.50
N LEU A 72 -7.75 1.23 -4.82
CA LEU A 72 -7.18 2.19 -5.76
C LEU A 72 -8.13 3.38 -5.85
N VAL A 73 -7.75 4.49 -5.24
CA VAL A 73 -8.61 5.67 -5.07
C VAL A 73 -8.63 6.50 -6.32
N GLN A 74 -7.47 6.72 -6.92
CA GLN A 74 -7.33 7.53 -8.13
C GLN A 74 -6.16 7.06 -8.96
N GLY A 75 -6.23 7.30 -10.26
CA GLY A 75 -5.17 6.99 -11.19
C GLY A 75 -5.25 5.57 -11.74
N ASP A 76 -4.09 5.06 -12.13
CA ASP A 76 -3.97 3.75 -12.74
C ASP A 76 -2.90 2.92 -12.05
N LEU A 77 -3.05 1.61 -12.16
CA LEU A 77 -2.10 0.66 -11.58
C LEU A 77 -1.86 -0.48 -12.57
N VAL A 78 -0.60 -0.85 -12.75
CA VAL A 78 -0.24 -2.05 -13.51
C VAL A 78 0.30 -3.07 -12.54
N VAL A 79 -0.21 -4.30 -12.63
CA VAL A 79 0.19 -5.41 -11.77
C VAL A 79 0.92 -6.46 -12.59
N GLY A 80 2.10 -6.85 -12.14
CA GLY A 80 2.86 -7.91 -12.80
C GLY A 80 3.74 -7.43 -13.94
N ASN A 81 4.28 -6.22 -13.86
CA ASN A 81 5.25 -5.71 -14.83
C ASN A 81 6.56 -6.50 -14.75
N ASP A 82 7.36 -6.42 -15.82
CA ASP A 82 8.68 -7.04 -15.85
C ASP A 82 9.74 -6.18 -15.12
N ALA A 83 10.99 -6.63 -15.21
CA ALA A 83 12.10 -5.94 -14.53
C ALA A 83 12.42 -4.55 -15.10
N HIS A 84 11.85 -4.22 -16.24
CA HIS A 84 12.00 -2.91 -16.89
C HIS A 84 10.75 -2.03 -16.74
N GLY A 85 9.79 -2.47 -15.92
CA GLY A 85 8.54 -1.74 -15.74
C GLY A 85 7.55 -1.89 -16.89
N LYS A 86 7.71 -2.89 -17.73
CA LYS A 86 6.86 -3.11 -18.91
C LYS A 86 5.93 -4.29 -18.72
N GLY A 87 4.84 -4.30 -19.50
CA GLY A 87 3.86 -5.37 -19.45
C GLY A 87 3.02 -5.32 -18.20
N GLY A 88 2.36 -6.44 -17.90
CA GLY A 88 1.47 -6.54 -16.75
C GLY A 88 0.03 -6.21 -17.10
N GLN A 89 -0.84 -6.30 -16.08
CA GLN A 89 -2.27 -6.06 -16.24
C GLN A 89 -2.62 -4.66 -15.76
N GLN A 90 -3.24 -3.89 -16.64
CA GLN A 90 -3.66 -2.51 -16.34
C GLN A 90 -4.98 -2.52 -15.56
N CYS A 91 -5.03 -1.76 -14.45
CA CYS A 91 -6.22 -1.50 -13.66
C CYS A 91 -6.45 0.00 -13.57
N PHE A 92 -7.70 0.42 -13.50
CA PHE A 92 -8.07 1.83 -13.33
C PHE A 92 -8.93 1.99 -12.08
N ALA A 93 -8.81 3.14 -11.43
CA ALA A 93 -9.66 3.46 -10.28
C ALA A 93 -11.14 3.54 -10.70
N PRO A 94 -12.09 3.06 -9.89
CA PRO A 94 -11.86 2.40 -8.61
C PRO A 94 -11.63 0.88 -8.76
N THR A 95 -10.71 0.33 -7.98
CA THR A 95 -10.39 -1.11 -7.98
C THR A 95 -10.00 -1.54 -6.57
N TYR A 96 -10.28 -2.78 -6.21
CA TYR A 96 -10.08 -3.29 -4.87
C TYR A 96 -9.35 -4.63 -4.89
N ALA A 97 -8.48 -4.83 -3.91
CA ALA A 97 -7.82 -6.11 -3.67
C ALA A 97 -7.83 -6.44 -2.18
N CYS A 98 -7.95 -7.72 -1.87
CA CYS A 98 -7.87 -8.23 -0.50
C CYS A 98 -6.94 -9.44 -0.50
N ARG A 99 -5.89 -9.37 0.31
CA ARG A 99 -4.84 -10.39 0.31
C ARG A 99 -4.62 -10.94 1.71
N PRO A 100 -4.74 -12.26 1.90
CA PRO A 100 -4.38 -12.89 3.19
C PRO A 100 -2.86 -12.91 3.38
N PRO A 101 -2.41 -13.20 4.62
CA PRO A 101 -0.99 -13.38 4.88
C PRO A 101 -0.34 -14.41 3.97
N GLY A 102 0.91 -14.17 3.57
CA GLY A 102 1.70 -15.12 2.81
C GLY A 102 1.49 -15.09 1.30
N VAL A 103 0.57 -14.29 0.81
CA VAL A 103 0.34 -14.16 -0.64
C VAL A 103 1.29 -13.13 -1.22
N HIS A 104 2.02 -13.51 -2.26
CA HIS A 104 2.88 -12.58 -2.99
C HIS A 104 2.02 -11.71 -3.91
N HIS A 105 2.36 -10.42 -3.99
CA HIS A 105 1.64 -9.48 -4.85
C HIS A 105 2.61 -8.49 -5.49
N GLY A 106 2.26 -8.06 -6.68
CA GLY A 106 3.13 -7.24 -7.52
C GLY A 106 4.02 -8.10 -8.42
N PRO A 107 5.08 -7.54 -8.98
CA PRO A 107 5.47 -6.12 -8.85
C PRO A 107 4.43 -5.16 -9.41
N PHE A 108 4.64 -3.86 -9.16
CA PHE A 108 3.69 -2.82 -9.53
C PHE A 108 4.37 -1.68 -10.26
N THR A 109 3.60 -1.03 -11.13
CA THR A 109 3.95 0.26 -11.71
C THR A 109 2.67 1.06 -11.92
N SER A 110 2.82 2.34 -12.19
CA SER A 110 1.71 3.21 -12.59
C SER A 110 2.19 4.07 -13.75
N ARG A 111 1.40 4.13 -14.81
CA ARG A 111 1.79 4.92 -16.00
C ARG A 111 1.53 6.41 -15.76
N GLY A 112 0.38 6.73 -15.21
CA GLY A 112 -0.03 8.10 -14.97
C GLY A 112 0.07 8.55 -13.51
N GLY A 113 0.51 7.67 -12.62
CA GLY A 113 0.50 7.91 -11.19
C GLY A 113 -0.79 7.45 -10.54
N CYS A 114 -0.71 7.11 -9.26
CA CYS A 114 -1.89 6.65 -8.53
C CYS A 114 -1.76 6.89 -7.03
N ILE A 115 -2.91 6.83 -6.37
CA ILE A 115 -3.01 6.81 -4.91
C ILE A 115 -3.86 5.62 -4.50
N LEU A 116 -3.32 4.82 -3.61
CA LEU A 116 -3.95 3.63 -3.04
C LEU A 116 -4.24 3.90 -1.56
N HIS A 117 -5.40 3.45 -1.10
CA HIS A 117 -5.74 3.44 0.32
C HIS A 117 -5.58 2.01 0.81
N GLU A 118 -4.74 1.79 1.82
CA GLU A 118 -4.38 0.46 2.29
C GLU A 118 -4.66 0.30 3.77
N ILE A 119 -5.19 -0.86 4.13
CA ILE A 119 -5.40 -1.27 5.52
C ILE A 119 -4.64 -2.57 5.74
N HIS A 120 -3.75 -2.59 6.74
CA HIS A 120 -2.99 -3.76 7.14
C HIS A 120 -3.43 -4.18 8.54
N TYR A 121 -3.68 -5.47 8.76
CA TYR A 121 -4.17 -5.92 10.06
C TYR A 121 -3.94 -7.42 10.26
N TYR A 122 -4.07 -7.87 11.50
CA TYR A 122 -3.97 -9.27 11.86
C TYR A 122 -5.31 -9.76 12.40
N HIS A 123 -5.67 -10.98 12.05
CA HIS A 123 -6.75 -11.69 12.73
C HIS A 123 -6.19 -12.38 13.96
N ALA A 124 -7.03 -12.56 15.01
CA ALA A 124 -6.60 -13.26 16.21
C ALA A 124 -6.09 -14.67 15.92
N LYS A 125 -6.69 -15.37 14.95
CA LYS A 125 -6.29 -16.72 14.54
C LYS A 125 -4.92 -16.78 13.88
N ASP A 126 -4.38 -15.66 13.41
CA ASP A 126 -3.08 -15.58 12.73
C ASP A 126 -1.92 -15.42 13.71
N ARG A 127 -2.19 -15.34 15.02
CA ARG A 127 -1.17 -15.15 16.05
C ARG A 127 -0.54 -16.46 16.52
N ARG A 128 -0.73 -17.54 15.81
CA ARG A 128 -0.25 -18.86 16.19
C ARG A 128 1.19 -19.10 15.80
#